data_339013ec5532341dacad717d9b5dc54e
#
_entry.id   339013ec5532341dacad717d9b5dc54e
#
_cell.length_a   1.000
_cell.length_b   1.000
_cell.length_c   1.000
_cell.angle_alpha   90.00
_cell.angle_beta   90.00
_cell.angle_gamma   90.00
#
_symmetry.space_group_name_H-M   'P 1'
#
loop_
_entity.id
_entity.type
_entity.pdbx_description
1 polymer ?
#
loop_
_entity_poly.entity_id
_entity_poly.type
_entity_poly.pdbx_seq_one_letter_code
_entity_poly.pdbx_strand_id
1 'polypeptide(L)' 'MKNLIILPTYNESKNIIKTIDLVLSQRDDLNILIIDDNSPDGTAKIVKDLNNKKIFIIEREAKKGLGSAYVEGFSWSL' A
#
# COMPACT_ATOMS: atom_id res chain seq x y z
N MET A 1 -1.72 12.53 8.57
CA MET A 1 -1.41 11.33 9.37
C MET A 1 0.04 11.37 9.80
N LYS A 2 0.30 11.15 11.09
CA LYS A 2 1.67 11.26 11.61
C LYS A 2 2.55 10.06 11.28
N ASN A 3 2.00 8.86 11.27
CA ASN A 3 2.78 7.63 11.13
C ASN A 3 2.26 6.82 9.95
N LEU A 4 2.62 7.28 8.76
CA LEU A 4 2.19 6.66 7.51
C LEU A 4 3.36 5.95 6.86
N ILE A 5 3.18 4.67 6.58
CA ILE A 5 4.12 3.88 5.78
C ILE A 5 3.59 3.81 4.35
N ILE A 6 4.41 4.20 3.40
CA ILE A 6 4.03 4.14 1.97
C ILE A 6 4.64 2.88 1.38
N LEU A 7 3.78 1.99 0.85
CA LEU A 7 4.19 0.72 0.25
C LEU A 7 3.82 0.71 -1.23
N PRO A 8 4.79 0.87 -2.12
CA PRO A 8 4.53 0.64 -3.54
C PRO A 8 4.45 -0.86 -3.80
N THR A 9 3.43 -1.28 -4.56
CA THR A 9 3.22 -2.69 -4.85
C THR A 9 3.07 -2.95 -6.35
N TYR A 10 3.59 -4.09 -6.78
CA TYR A 10 3.32 -4.64 -8.10
C TYR A 10 3.50 -6.16 -8.04
N ASN A 11 2.40 -6.91 -8.32
CA ASN A 11 2.39 -8.37 -8.27
C ASN A 11 2.83 -8.95 -6.92
N GLU A 12 2.25 -8.42 -5.84
CA GLU A 12 2.59 -8.82 -4.47
C GLU A 12 1.51 -9.69 -3.81
N SER A 13 0.56 -10.24 -4.59
CA SER A 13 -0.60 -10.95 -4.05
C SER A 13 -0.23 -12.06 -3.07
N LYS A 14 0.89 -12.75 -3.31
CA LYS A 14 1.31 -13.86 -2.44
C LYS A 14 1.82 -13.42 -1.09
N ASN A 15 2.35 -12.21 -0.98
CA ASN A 15 3.05 -11.76 0.21
C ASN A 15 2.44 -10.51 0.85
N ILE A 16 1.47 -9.87 0.19
CA ILE A 16 0.99 -8.56 0.65
C ILE A 16 0.37 -8.61 2.06
N ILE A 17 -0.41 -9.63 2.37
CA ILE A 17 -1.02 -9.75 3.69
C ILE A 17 0.07 -9.91 4.75
N LYS A 18 1.05 -10.77 4.50
CA LYS A 18 2.16 -11.00 5.42
C LYS A 18 2.97 -9.72 5.63
N THR A 19 3.23 -8.98 4.57
CA THR A 19 3.97 -7.72 4.65
C THR A 19 3.19 -6.69 5.48
N ILE A 20 1.89 -6.56 5.23
CA ILE A 20 1.03 -5.65 5.98
C ILE A 20 1.03 -6.01 7.47
N ASP A 21 0.86 -7.29 7.78
CA ASP A 21 0.84 -7.75 9.16
C ASP A 21 2.16 -7.46 9.87
N LEU A 22 3.30 -7.68 9.20
CA LEU A 22 4.61 -7.37 9.75
C LEU A 22 4.76 -5.88 10.05
N VAL A 23 4.33 -5.02 9.13
CA VAL A 23 4.42 -3.58 9.31
C VAL A 23 3.55 -3.13 10.48
N LEU A 24 2.29 -3.55 10.50
CA LEU A 24 1.35 -3.13 11.53
C LEU A 24 1.70 -3.68 12.93
N SER A 25 2.44 -4.78 12.99
CA SER A 25 2.88 -5.35 14.26
C SER A 25 4.00 -4.56 14.93
N GLN A 26 4.65 -3.64 14.22
CA GLN A 26 5.76 -2.87 14.78
C GLN A 26 5.31 -1.80 15.77
N ARG A 27 4.15 -1.19 15.52
CA ARG A 27 3.60 -0.14 16.37
C ARG A 27 2.09 -0.07 16.18
N ASP A 28 1.37 0.30 17.23
CA ASP A 28 -0.10 0.40 17.17
C ASP A 28 -0.59 1.64 16.41
N ASP A 29 0.27 2.63 16.25
CA ASP A 29 -0.12 3.91 15.65
C ASP A 29 0.24 4.04 14.17
N LEU A 30 0.63 2.93 13.52
CA LEU A 30 0.99 2.95 12.11
C LEU A 30 -0.25 2.87 11.21
N ASN A 31 -0.19 3.61 10.11
CA ASN A 31 -1.12 3.49 8.99
C ASN A 31 -0.31 3.16 7.73
N ILE A 32 -0.95 2.50 6.77
CA ILE A 32 -0.30 2.09 5.52
C ILE A 32 -1.04 2.70 4.35
N LEU A 33 -0.30 3.29 3.43
CA LEU A 33 -0.81 3.68 2.12
C LEU A 33 -0.18 2.77 1.07
N ILE A 34 -0.99 1.95 0.43
CA ILE A 34 -0.56 1.09 -0.67
C ILE A 34 -0.70 1.88 -1.96
N ILE A 35 0.38 1.95 -2.74
CA ILE A 35 0.33 2.51 -4.09
C ILE A 35 0.49 1.35 -5.07
N ASP A 36 -0.62 0.85 -5.60
CA ASP A 36 -0.58 -0.32 -6.48
C ASP A 36 -0.51 0.11 -7.94
N ASP A 37 0.49 -0.38 -8.63
CA ASP A 37 0.74 -0.05 -10.03
C ASP A 37 0.03 -1.01 -10.98
N ASN A 38 -1.29 -1.13 -10.80
CA ASN A 38 -2.14 -1.96 -11.64
C ASN A 38 -1.67 -3.42 -11.69
N SER A 39 -1.48 -4.02 -10.52
CA SER A 39 -1.02 -5.41 -10.42
C SER A 39 -2.02 -6.36 -11.07
N PRO A 40 -1.62 -7.13 -12.08
CA PRO A 40 -2.54 -8.07 -12.75
C PRO A 40 -2.90 -9.29 -11.89
N ASP A 41 -2.18 -9.54 -10.80
CA ASP A 41 -2.40 -10.69 -9.92
C ASP A 41 -3.47 -10.47 -8.84
N GLY A 42 -4.15 -9.31 -8.84
CA GLY A 42 -5.20 -9.03 -7.88
C GLY A 42 -4.72 -8.48 -6.54
N THR A 43 -3.49 -7.97 -6.45
CA THR A 43 -2.94 -7.41 -5.21
C THR A 43 -3.88 -6.37 -4.60
N ALA A 44 -4.36 -5.42 -5.41
CA ALA A 44 -5.24 -4.35 -4.92
C ALA A 44 -6.54 -4.89 -4.34
N LYS A 45 -7.13 -5.89 -4.99
CA LYS A 45 -8.36 -6.51 -4.50
C LYS A 45 -8.14 -7.17 -3.14
N ILE A 46 -7.02 -7.87 -2.97
CA ILE A 46 -6.68 -8.52 -1.71
C ILE A 46 -6.60 -7.48 -0.59
N VAL A 47 -5.94 -6.35 -0.84
CA VAL A 47 -5.82 -5.27 0.13
C VAL A 47 -7.19 -4.68 0.48
N LYS A 48 -8.03 -4.42 -0.52
CA LYS A 48 -9.37 -3.89 -0.31
C LYS A 48 -10.24 -4.84 0.51
N ASP A 49 -10.13 -6.14 0.25
CA ASP A 49 -10.92 -7.16 0.93
C ASP A 49 -10.55 -7.30 2.41
N LEU A 50 -9.38 -6.84 2.84
CA LEU A 50 -9.01 -6.82 4.25
C LEU A 50 -9.91 -5.88 5.07
N ASN A 51 -10.45 -4.86 4.43
CA ASN A 51 -11.35 -3.90 5.06
C ASN A 51 -10.79 -3.33 6.37
N ASN A 52 -9.53 -3.00 6.38
CA ASN A 52 -8.82 -2.52 7.56
C ASN A 52 -8.72 -0.99 7.53
N LYS A 53 -9.19 -0.33 8.58
CA LYS A 53 -9.23 1.14 8.66
C LYS A 53 -7.86 1.80 8.66
N LYS A 54 -6.80 1.05 8.97
CA LYS A 54 -5.43 1.56 8.97
C LYS A 54 -4.77 1.48 7.60
N ILE A 55 -5.44 0.89 6.62
CA ILE A 55 -4.88 0.66 5.29
C ILE A 55 -5.65 1.49 4.27
N PHE A 56 -4.91 2.27 3.50
CA PHE A 56 -5.43 3.06 2.39
C PHE A 56 -4.78 2.57 1.12
N ILE A 57 -5.45 2.72 -0.02
CA ILE A 57 -4.91 2.25 -1.30
C ILE A 57 -5.18 3.27 -2.40
N ILE A 58 -4.16 3.49 -3.21
CA ILE A 58 -4.25 4.20 -4.49
C ILE A 58 -3.87 3.21 -5.58
N GLU A 59 -4.74 3.07 -6.59
CA GLU A 59 -4.44 2.25 -7.76
C GLU A 59 -4.04 3.16 -8.91
N ARG A 60 -2.90 2.90 -9.53
CA ARG A 60 -2.44 3.64 -10.69
C ARG A 60 -2.65 2.81 -11.95
N GLU A 61 -2.82 3.49 -13.09
CA GLU A 61 -3.15 2.81 -14.34
C GLU A 61 -2.04 1.93 -14.89
N ALA A 62 -0.78 2.30 -14.62
CA ALA A 62 0.36 1.57 -15.12
C ALA A 62 1.52 1.70 -14.14
N LYS A 63 2.45 0.73 -14.18
CA LYS A 63 3.65 0.75 -13.37
C LYS A 63 4.52 1.94 -13.75
N LYS A 64 4.78 2.83 -12.81
CA LYS A 64 5.58 4.05 -13.00
C LYS A 64 6.90 4.01 -12.25
N GLY A 65 7.18 2.95 -11.49
CA GLY A 65 8.40 2.80 -10.71
C GLY A 65 8.27 3.32 -9.30
N LEU A 66 9.23 2.95 -8.45
CA LEU A 66 9.16 3.19 -7.00
C LEU A 66 9.22 4.68 -6.65
N GLY A 67 10.11 5.43 -7.32
CA GLY A 67 10.23 6.87 -7.04
C GLY A 67 8.92 7.61 -7.26
N SER A 68 8.22 7.29 -8.36
CA SER A 68 6.93 7.88 -8.68
C SER A 68 5.87 7.53 -7.64
N ALA A 69 5.87 6.29 -7.14
CA ALA A 69 4.92 5.87 -6.11
C ALA A 69 5.12 6.64 -4.81
N TYR A 70 6.37 6.84 -4.39
CA TYR A 70 6.66 7.59 -3.17
C TYR A 70 6.25 9.06 -3.30
N VAL A 71 6.49 9.68 -4.45
CA VAL A 71 6.08 11.06 -4.68
C VAL A 71 4.55 11.19 -4.60
N GLU A 72 3.82 10.29 -5.25
CA GLU A 72 2.36 10.29 -5.22
C GLU A 72 1.83 10.08 -3.80
N GLY A 73 2.38 9.11 -3.07
CA GLY A 73 1.99 8.85 -1.69
C GLY A 73 2.29 10.03 -0.78
N PHE A 74 3.42 10.68 -0.98
CA PHE A 74 3.78 11.87 -0.21
C PHE A 74 2.80 13.00 -0.46
N SER A 75 2.44 13.26 -1.71
CA SER A 75 1.44 14.27 -2.05
C SER A 75 0.08 13.95 -1.44
N TRP A 76 -0.33 12.69 -1.45
CA TRP A 76 -1.57 12.24 -0.85
C TRP A 76 -1.60 12.51 0.66
N SER A 77 -0.47 12.32 1.35
CA SER A 77 -0.38 12.45 2.80
C SER A 77 -0.34 13.90 3.29
N LEU A 78 -0.04 14.84 2.40
CA LEU A 78 -0.04 16.25 2.73
C LEU A 78 -1.46 16.81 2.77
#